data_8732dfce7bbe019d61ae058b8adba269
#
_entry.id   8732dfce7bbe019d61ae058b8adba269
#
_cell.length_a   1.000
_cell.length_b   1.000
_cell.length_c   1.000
_cell.angle_alpha   90.00
_cell.angle_beta   90.00
_cell.angle_gamma   90.00
#
_symmetry.space_group_name_H-M   'P 1'
#
loop_
_entity.id
_entity.type
_entity.pdbx_description
1 polymer ?
#
loop_
_entity_poly.entity_id
_entity_poly.type
_entity_poly.pdbx_seq_one_letter_code
_entity_poly.pdbx_strand_id
1 'polypeptide(L)'
;EDSSNEVDADKEQHDHDDDAGEEHPHHHHEHEHEHEHEHHHHHHHHENGVDENDDEGTADEYDINTFVYYRRRPFDKEKFIQWVENNGRNIIRAKGILYFLKEEKYACVYESAGRQRKLERTGEWYSGKLSKKQIQFLLENDENFRHDWDEEYGDKLIKLVFIGQNLDKEGIKKELDRI
;
A
#
# COMPACT_ATOMS: atom_id res chain seq x y z
N GLU A 1 7.07 30.66 58.58
CA GLU A 1 8.14 31.49 57.98
C GLU A 1 8.03 31.32 56.48
N ASP A 2 7.21 32.06 55.80
CA ASP A 2 7.32 33.45 55.35
C ASP A 2 8.33 33.59 54.24
N SER A 3 7.85 33.83 53.05
CA SER A 3 8.13 35.02 52.24
C SER A 3 7.58 34.88 50.82
N SER A 4 6.57 35.66 50.62
CA SER A 4 6.09 36.23 49.35
C SER A 4 7.21 36.91 48.52
N ASN A 5 7.09 36.81 47.17
CA ASN A 5 7.46 37.94 46.33
C ASN A 5 6.67 37.93 45.02
N GLU A 6 5.74 38.87 44.93
CA GLU A 6 5.16 39.41 43.69
C GLU A 6 6.17 40.41 43.08
N VAL A 7 6.25 40.44 41.75
CA VAL A 7 6.51 41.65 40.93
C VAL A 7 6.04 41.32 39.49
N ASP A 8 5.02 41.92 39.06
CA ASP A 8 4.83 43.17 38.31
C ASP A 8 4.89 43.00 36.78
N ALA A 9 3.84 43.53 36.22
CA ALA A 9 3.49 43.66 34.81
C ALA A 9 4.41 44.66 34.10
N ASP A 10 4.65 44.41 32.81
CA ASP A 10 4.87 45.50 31.89
C ASP A 10 4.19 45.25 30.55
N LYS A 11 3.28 46.17 30.25
CA LYS A 11 2.61 46.39 28.95
C LYS A 11 3.54 47.26 28.13
N GLU A 12 3.89 46.84 26.95
CA GLU A 12 4.24 47.81 25.89
C GLU A 12 3.32 47.55 24.67
N GLN A 13 2.49 48.58 24.47
CA GLN A 13 1.80 48.89 23.22
C GLN A 13 2.79 49.50 22.27
N HIS A 14 2.88 49.02 21.06
CA HIS A 14 3.39 49.78 19.94
C HIS A 14 2.31 49.82 18.85
N ASP A 15 1.70 51.00 18.76
CA ASP A 15 1.03 51.52 17.57
C ASP A 15 2.09 51.90 16.55
N HIS A 16 1.94 51.50 15.30
CA HIS A 16 2.51 52.19 14.16
C HIS A 16 1.60 51.95 12.91
N ASP A 17 0.90 52.99 12.63
CA ASP A 17 0.82 53.88 11.46
C ASP A 17 0.75 53.20 10.08
N ASP A 18 -0.33 53.61 9.42
CA ASP A 18 -0.68 53.54 8.02
C ASP A 18 0.50 53.96 7.11
N ASP A 19 0.77 53.16 6.08
CA ASP A 19 1.28 53.73 4.84
C ASP A 19 0.57 53.13 3.63
N ALA A 20 0.08 54.04 2.83
CA ALA A 20 -0.75 53.83 1.68
C ALA A 20 0.09 53.62 0.41
N GLY A 21 -0.39 52.71 -0.43
CA GLY A 21 -0.25 52.90 -1.87
C GLY A 21 0.94 52.24 -2.54
N GLU A 22 0.61 51.26 -3.37
CA GLU A 22 0.93 51.30 -4.80
C GLU A 22 0.29 50.08 -5.49
N GLU A 23 -0.68 50.35 -6.33
CA GLU A 23 -1.29 49.42 -7.24
C GLU A 23 -0.34 49.10 -8.39
N HIS A 24 0.15 47.88 -8.47
CA HIS A 24 0.79 47.37 -9.68
C HIS A 24 -0.23 46.55 -10.53
N PRO A 25 -0.40 46.92 -11.78
CA PRO A 25 -1.27 46.17 -12.68
C PRO A 25 -0.59 44.88 -13.10
N HIS A 26 -1.13 43.76 -12.66
CA HIS A 26 -0.72 42.45 -13.16
C HIS A 26 -1.23 42.26 -14.59
N HIS A 27 -0.28 42.21 -15.51
CA HIS A 27 -0.53 41.75 -16.86
C HIS A 27 -0.82 40.24 -16.85
N HIS A 28 -2.07 39.89 -17.09
CA HIS A 28 -2.46 38.51 -17.42
C HIS A 28 -1.98 38.21 -18.83
N HIS A 29 -0.97 37.36 -18.95
CA HIS A 29 -0.68 36.68 -20.20
C HIS A 29 -1.53 35.40 -20.24
N GLU A 30 -2.61 35.48 -21.00
CA GLU A 30 -3.37 34.29 -21.42
C GLU A 30 -2.53 33.53 -22.44
N HIS A 31 -1.93 32.41 -22.03
CA HIS A 31 -1.42 31.41 -22.93
C HIS A 31 -2.46 30.31 -23.07
N GLU A 32 -3.29 30.45 -24.10
CA GLU A 32 -4.11 29.36 -24.60
C GLU A 32 -3.16 28.32 -25.26
N HIS A 33 -2.88 27.23 -24.56
CA HIS A 33 -2.34 26.01 -25.16
C HIS A 33 -3.47 25.01 -25.29
N GLU A 34 -4.10 25.01 -26.46
CA GLU A 34 -4.96 23.90 -26.88
C GLU A 34 -4.06 22.69 -27.18
N HIS A 35 -3.96 21.77 -26.21
CA HIS A 35 -3.47 20.42 -26.47
C HIS A 35 -4.67 19.50 -26.62
N GLU A 36 -5.08 19.27 -27.85
CA GLU A 36 -5.96 18.15 -28.18
C GLU A 36 -5.22 16.84 -27.95
N HIS A 37 -5.44 16.22 -26.78
CA HIS A 37 -5.08 14.83 -26.55
C HIS A 37 -6.27 13.95 -26.94
N GLU A 38 -6.21 13.40 -28.14
CA GLU A 38 -7.09 12.29 -28.51
C GLU A 38 -6.78 11.08 -27.62
N HIS A 39 -7.56 10.89 -26.58
CA HIS A 39 -7.55 9.67 -25.80
C HIS A 39 -8.33 8.60 -26.54
N HIS A 40 -7.63 7.74 -27.26
CA HIS A 40 -8.21 6.50 -27.75
C HIS A 40 -8.50 5.58 -26.56
N HIS A 41 -9.77 5.62 -26.11
CA HIS A 41 -10.27 4.63 -25.18
C HIS A 41 -10.50 3.32 -25.91
N HIS A 42 -9.57 2.39 -25.79
CA HIS A 42 -9.82 0.99 -26.12
C HIS A 42 -10.70 0.40 -25.02
N HIS A 43 -12.00 0.30 -25.32
CA HIS A 43 -12.92 -0.48 -24.50
C HIS A 43 -12.65 -1.95 -24.78
N HIS A 44 -11.92 -2.61 -23.89
CA HIS A 44 -11.90 -4.05 -23.81
C HIS A 44 -13.14 -4.49 -23.03
N HIS A 45 -14.11 -5.07 -23.73
CA HIS A 45 -15.19 -5.82 -23.11
C HIS A 45 -14.56 -7.11 -22.54
N HIS A 46 -14.43 -7.17 -21.22
CA HIS A 46 -14.15 -8.42 -20.53
C HIS A 46 -15.48 -9.09 -20.24
N GLU A 47 -15.80 -10.12 -21.01
CA GLU A 47 -16.79 -11.12 -20.60
C GLU A 47 -16.22 -11.91 -19.41
N ASN A 48 -17.11 -12.18 -18.44
CA ASN A 48 -16.80 -12.91 -17.20
C ASN A 48 -16.26 -14.31 -17.51
N GLY A 49 -14.96 -14.47 -17.42
CA GLY A 49 -14.28 -15.73 -17.28
C GLY A 49 -13.33 -15.60 -16.09
N VAL A 50 -13.48 -16.48 -15.09
CA VAL A 50 -12.52 -16.61 -14.00
C VAL A 50 -11.29 -17.28 -14.58
N ASP A 51 -10.48 -16.52 -15.28
CA ASP A 51 -9.15 -16.95 -15.69
C ASP A 51 -8.17 -16.52 -14.61
N GLU A 52 -7.60 -17.50 -13.91
CA GLU A 52 -6.37 -17.38 -13.16
C GLU A 52 -5.21 -17.08 -14.14
N ASN A 53 -5.31 -15.96 -14.86
CA ASN A 53 -4.25 -15.53 -15.73
C ASN A 53 -3.28 -14.71 -14.89
N ASP A 54 -2.11 -15.30 -14.62
CA ASP A 54 -0.88 -14.61 -14.33
C ASP A 54 -0.75 -13.43 -15.31
N ASP A 55 -0.99 -12.20 -14.82
CA ASP A 55 -0.80 -10.98 -15.59
C ASP A 55 0.72 -10.82 -15.82
N GLU A 56 1.20 -11.45 -16.88
CA GLU A 56 2.60 -11.38 -17.34
C GLU A 56 2.83 -10.04 -18.05
N GLY A 57 3.04 -8.99 -17.27
CA GLY A 57 3.60 -7.77 -17.79
C GLY A 57 5.05 -8.01 -18.23
N THR A 58 5.28 -8.25 -19.50
CA THR A 58 6.63 -8.39 -20.08
C THR A 58 7.17 -7.03 -20.48
N ALA A 59 8.23 -6.58 -19.80
CA ALA A 59 9.11 -5.55 -20.35
C ALA A 59 10.22 -6.28 -21.13
N ASP A 60 10.01 -6.47 -22.41
CA ASP A 60 10.81 -7.36 -23.29
C ASP A 60 12.31 -6.99 -23.47
N GLU A 61 12.74 -5.82 -23.01
CA GLU A 61 14.09 -5.32 -23.29
C GLU A 61 15.15 -5.74 -22.25
N TYR A 62 14.72 -6.18 -21.04
CA TYR A 62 15.64 -6.49 -19.93
C TYR A 62 15.33 -7.78 -19.18
N ASP A 63 14.52 -8.70 -19.73
CA ASP A 63 14.05 -9.92 -19.05
C ASP A 63 13.43 -9.65 -17.65
N ILE A 64 12.78 -8.49 -17.48
CA ILE A 64 12.11 -8.14 -16.24
C ILE A 64 10.73 -8.79 -16.25
N ASN A 65 10.50 -9.65 -15.27
CA ASN A 65 9.25 -10.38 -15.10
C ASN A 65 8.55 -9.96 -13.82
N THR A 66 7.22 -10.05 -13.84
CA THR A 66 6.37 -9.82 -12.68
C THR A 66 5.49 -11.03 -12.44
N PHE A 67 5.26 -11.38 -11.18
CA PHE A 67 4.23 -12.34 -10.82
C PHE A 67 3.65 -12.04 -9.45
N VAL A 68 2.44 -12.55 -9.21
CA VAL A 68 1.74 -12.44 -7.93
C VAL A 68 1.77 -13.80 -7.24
N TYR A 69 2.20 -13.82 -5.98
CA TYR A 69 2.03 -14.94 -5.08
C TYR A 69 0.79 -14.70 -4.23
N TYR A 70 -0.11 -15.66 -4.23
CA TYR A 70 -1.36 -15.61 -3.47
C TYR A 70 -1.52 -16.85 -2.58
N ARG A 71 -1.94 -16.67 -1.33
CA ARG A 71 -2.16 -17.74 -0.38
C ARG A 71 -3.03 -17.30 0.78
N ARG A 72 -3.85 -18.20 1.35
CA ARG A 72 -4.68 -17.93 2.53
C ARG A 72 -4.03 -18.31 3.84
N ARG A 73 -3.17 -19.33 3.89
CA ARG A 73 -2.50 -19.74 5.11
C ARG A 73 -1.46 -18.70 5.57
N PRO A 74 -1.31 -18.46 6.90
CA PRO A 74 -0.29 -17.56 7.42
C PRO A 74 1.12 -18.07 7.17
N PHE A 75 2.09 -17.16 7.15
CA PHE A 75 3.51 -17.49 7.19
C PHE A 75 4.03 -17.66 8.62
N ASP A 76 5.08 -18.46 8.78
CA ASP A 76 5.97 -18.35 9.90
C ASP A 76 6.88 -17.13 9.71
N LYS A 77 6.83 -16.19 10.65
CA LYS A 77 7.54 -14.90 10.53
C LYS A 77 9.04 -15.04 10.45
N GLU A 78 9.62 -15.92 11.25
CA GLU A 78 11.07 -16.14 11.31
C GLU A 78 11.57 -16.76 10.00
N LYS A 79 10.85 -17.76 9.50
CA LYS A 79 11.15 -18.39 8.21
C LYS A 79 11.00 -17.41 7.04
N PHE A 80 9.97 -16.56 7.05
CA PHE A 80 9.80 -15.56 6.02
C PHE A 80 10.96 -14.56 6.01
N ILE A 81 11.38 -14.06 7.17
CA ILE A 81 12.54 -13.16 7.28
C ILE A 81 13.79 -13.82 6.75
N GLN A 82 14.06 -15.08 7.16
CA GLN A 82 15.21 -15.85 6.67
C GLN A 82 15.14 -16.05 5.14
N TRP A 83 13.96 -16.36 4.62
CA TRP A 83 13.77 -16.51 3.17
C TRP A 83 14.10 -15.20 2.43
N VAL A 84 13.58 -14.07 2.90
CA VAL A 84 13.84 -12.75 2.33
C VAL A 84 15.33 -12.40 2.36
N GLU A 85 16.06 -12.77 3.40
CA GLU A 85 17.50 -12.52 3.52
C GLU A 85 18.32 -13.35 2.52
N ASN A 86 17.90 -14.57 2.23
CA ASN A 86 18.64 -15.50 1.41
C ASN A 86 18.30 -15.45 -0.09
N ASN A 87 17.07 -15.07 -0.44
CA ASN A 87 16.53 -15.21 -1.82
C ASN A 87 16.41 -13.90 -2.63
N GLY A 88 17.07 -12.84 -2.20
CA GLY A 88 16.92 -11.52 -2.82
C GLY A 88 17.70 -11.27 -4.11
N ARG A 89 18.37 -12.25 -4.73
CA ARG A 89 19.35 -11.96 -5.79
C ARG A 89 18.75 -11.48 -7.11
N ASN A 90 17.59 -12.01 -7.50
CA ASN A 90 16.93 -11.67 -8.75
C ASN A 90 15.65 -10.83 -8.54
N ILE A 91 15.25 -10.60 -7.29
CA ILE A 91 14.10 -9.78 -6.96
C ILE A 91 14.56 -8.33 -6.87
N ILE A 92 14.12 -7.50 -7.82
CA ILE A 92 14.39 -6.06 -7.85
C ILE A 92 13.46 -5.36 -6.85
N ARG A 93 12.19 -5.77 -6.82
CA ARG A 93 11.17 -5.22 -5.93
C ARG A 93 10.17 -6.29 -5.55
N ALA A 94 9.72 -6.24 -4.31
CA ALA A 94 8.55 -6.98 -3.88
C ALA A 94 7.69 -6.09 -2.98
N LYS A 95 6.37 -6.23 -3.10
CA LYS A 95 5.42 -5.53 -2.23
C LYS A 95 4.16 -6.36 -2.06
N GLY A 96 3.61 -6.32 -0.85
CA GLY A 96 2.31 -6.94 -0.64
C GLY A 96 1.89 -7.00 0.82
N ILE A 97 0.69 -7.57 1.00
CA ILE A 97 0.08 -7.79 2.30
C ILE A 97 0.32 -9.24 2.72
N LEU A 98 0.55 -9.43 4.00
CA LEU A 98 0.75 -10.75 4.59
C LEU A 98 0.41 -10.76 6.08
N TYR A 99 0.31 -11.94 6.64
CA TYR A 99 0.10 -12.14 8.07
C TYR A 99 0.83 -13.40 8.56
N PHE A 100 1.02 -13.48 9.89
CA PHE A 100 1.86 -14.48 10.51
C PHE A 100 1.13 -15.31 11.55
N LEU A 101 1.50 -16.58 11.70
CA LEU A 101 0.92 -17.55 12.63
C LEU A 101 0.74 -17.04 14.07
N LYS A 102 1.74 -16.32 14.60
CA LYS A 102 1.70 -15.81 15.98
C LYS A 102 1.11 -14.40 16.09
N GLU A 103 0.78 -13.78 14.98
CA GLU A 103 0.28 -12.40 14.88
C GLU A 103 -0.95 -12.32 13.97
N GLU A 104 -1.77 -13.36 13.94
CA GLU A 104 -2.89 -13.52 12.99
C GLU A 104 -3.95 -12.40 13.04
N LYS A 105 -3.97 -11.64 14.13
CA LYS A 105 -4.86 -10.49 14.28
C LYS A 105 -4.51 -9.33 13.34
N TYR A 106 -3.24 -9.23 12.97
CA TYR A 106 -2.71 -8.06 12.28
C TYR A 106 -2.33 -8.37 10.83
N ALA A 107 -2.70 -7.44 9.95
CA ALA A 107 -2.15 -7.36 8.61
C ALA A 107 -0.78 -6.69 8.66
N CYS A 108 0.15 -7.21 7.87
CA CYS A 108 1.47 -6.63 7.69
C CYS A 108 1.68 -6.28 6.22
N VAL A 109 2.41 -5.20 5.95
CA VAL A 109 2.90 -4.89 4.60
C VAL A 109 4.39 -5.15 4.56
N TYR A 110 4.80 -5.91 3.56
CA TYR A 110 6.18 -6.10 3.18
C TYR A 110 6.48 -5.29 1.93
N GLU A 111 7.60 -4.59 1.96
CA GLU A 111 8.15 -3.87 0.81
C GLU A 111 9.65 -4.13 0.72
N SER A 112 10.12 -4.35 -0.51
CA SER A 112 11.56 -4.37 -0.80
C SER A 112 11.86 -3.63 -2.10
N ALA A 113 12.99 -2.92 -2.12
CA ALA A 113 13.55 -2.26 -3.29
C ALA A 113 15.08 -2.39 -3.22
N GLY A 114 15.64 -3.24 -4.06
CA GLY A 114 17.05 -3.60 -3.98
C GLY A 114 17.42 -4.20 -2.62
N ARG A 115 18.28 -3.51 -1.86
CA ARG A 115 18.72 -3.94 -0.53
C ARG A 115 17.84 -3.45 0.62
N GLN A 116 16.97 -2.47 0.34
CA GLN A 116 16.08 -1.93 1.36
C GLN A 116 14.88 -2.87 1.53
N ARG A 117 14.57 -3.19 2.77
CA ARG A 117 13.45 -4.05 3.15
C ARG A 117 12.71 -3.45 4.32
N LYS A 118 11.39 -3.52 4.25
CA LYS A 118 10.49 -2.99 5.27
C LYS A 118 9.37 -3.98 5.52
N LEU A 119 9.11 -4.27 6.79
CA LEU A 119 8.00 -5.10 7.22
C LEU A 119 7.31 -4.39 8.38
N GLU A 120 6.08 -3.97 8.16
CA GLU A 120 5.32 -3.18 9.13
C GLU A 120 3.92 -3.73 9.33
N ARG A 121 3.40 -3.62 10.55
CA ARG A 121 1.97 -3.81 10.83
C ARG A 121 1.20 -2.60 10.28
N THR A 122 0.11 -2.87 9.55
CA THR A 122 -0.74 -1.82 8.95
C THR A 122 -2.08 -1.67 9.63
N GLY A 123 -2.60 -2.75 10.22
CA GLY A 123 -3.90 -2.72 10.87
C GLY A 123 -4.36 -4.10 11.31
N GLU A 124 -5.59 -4.17 11.79
CA GLU A 124 -6.25 -5.43 12.14
C GLU A 124 -7.14 -5.88 10.98
N TRP A 125 -7.20 -7.19 10.76
CA TRP A 125 -8.14 -7.79 9.82
C TRP A 125 -9.58 -7.54 10.25
N TYR A 126 -10.47 -7.34 9.30
CA TYR A 126 -11.89 -7.13 9.59
C TYR A 126 -12.51 -8.33 10.31
N SER A 127 -12.14 -9.56 9.91
CA SER A 127 -12.58 -10.80 10.56
C SER A 127 -12.23 -10.89 12.06
N GLY A 128 -11.17 -10.19 12.50
CA GLY A 128 -10.77 -10.10 13.90
C GLY A 128 -11.29 -8.87 14.64
N LYS A 129 -11.68 -7.82 13.93
CA LYS A 129 -12.04 -6.51 14.48
C LYS A 129 -13.55 -6.28 14.54
N LEU A 130 -14.30 -6.74 13.53
CA LEU A 130 -15.70 -6.48 13.37
C LEU A 130 -16.58 -7.57 14.01
N SER A 131 -17.75 -7.18 14.46
CA SER A 131 -18.79 -8.13 14.91
C SER A 131 -19.36 -8.90 13.71
N LYS A 132 -19.94 -10.08 13.98
CA LYS A 132 -20.60 -10.89 12.93
C LYS A 132 -21.68 -10.12 12.15
N LYS A 133 -22.41 -9.22 12.81
CA LYS A 133 -23.43 -8.37 12.16
C LYS A 133 -22.81 -7.38 11.18
N GLN A 134 -21.68 -6.77 11.54
CA GLN A 134 -20.97 -5.82 10.69
C GLN A 134 -20.34 -6.54 9.48
N ILE A 135 -19.78 -7.73 9.70
CA ILE A 135 -19.24 -8.56 8.61
C ILE A 135 -20.38 -8.95 7.65
N GLN A 136 -21.53 -9.42 8.19
CA GLN A 136 -22.66 -9.76 7.37
C GLN A 136 -23.15 -8.56 6.54
N PHE A 137 -23.22 -7.38 7.14
CA PHE A 137 -23.58 -6.16 6.42
C PHE A 137 -22.61 -5.84 5.27
N LEU A 138 -21.29 -5.99 5.49
CA LEU A 138 -20.29 -5.78 4.44
C LEU A 138 -20.43 -6.83 3.33
N LEU A 139 -20.63 -8.10 3.67
CA LEU A 139 -20.82 -9.17 2.69
C LEU A 139 -22.08 -8.96 1.81
N GLU A 140 -23.11 -8.31 2.34
CA GLU A 140 -24.34 -8.00 1.61
C GLU A 140 -24.23 -6.75 0.73
N ASN A 141 -23.44 -5.76 1.15
CA ASN A 141 -23.44 -4.43 0.55
C ASN A 141 -22.15 -4.03 -0.16
N ASP A 142 -21.05 -4.80 0.00
CA ASP A 142 -19.78 -4.55 -0.66
C ASP A 142 -19.38 -5.78 -1.48
N GLU A 143 -19.43 -5.64 -2.80
CA GLU A 143 -19.13 -6.73 -3.74
C GLU A 143 -17.65 -7.13 -3.69
N ASN A 144 -16.75 -6.15 -3.56
CA ASN A 144 -15.30 -6.43 -3.46
C ASN A 144 -14.97 -7.17 -2.16
N PHE A 145 -15.57 -6.73 -1.05
CA PHE A 145 -15.40 -7.41 0.23
C PHE A 145 -15.91 -8.85 0.20
N ARG A 146 -17.08 -9.07 -0.42
CA ARG A 146 -17.64 -10.41 -0.60
C ARG A 146 -16.78 -11.30 -1.50
N HIS A 147 -16.25 -10.75 -2.60
CA HIS A 147 -15.38 -11.48 -3.53
C HIS A 147 -14.09 -11.96 -2.85
N ASP A 148 -13.50 -11.11 -2.00
CA ASP A 148 -12.25 -11.43 -1.31
C ASP A 148 -12.45 -12.20 0.01
N TRP A 149 -13.70 -12.47 0.40
CA TRP A 149 -14.01 -13.20 1.63
C TRP A 149 -13.84 -14.71 1.47
N ASP A 150 -13.14 -15.31 2.42
CA ASP A 150 -12.97 -16.76 2.53
C ASP A 150 -13.73 -17.30 3.75
N GLU A 151 -14.34 -18.50 3.64
CA GLU A 151 -15.14 -19.08 4.73
C GLU A 151 -14.31 -19.46 5.96
N GLU A 152 -13.06 -19.90 5.76
CA GLU A 152 -12.14 -20.30 6.83
C GLU A 152 -11.29 -19.13 7.35
N TYR A 153 -10.77 -18.31 6.43
CA TYR A 153 -9.79 -17.26 6.76
C TYR A 153 -10.39 -15.86 6.85
N GLY A 154 -11.64 -15.66 6.42
CA GLY A 154 -12.25 -14.34 6.34
C GLY A 154 -11.58 -13.47 5.29
N ASP A 155 -11.21 -12.24 5.67
CA ASP A 155 -10.47 -11.29 4.83
C ASP A 155 -8.94 -11.47 4.89
N LYS A 156 -8.46 -12.45 5.68
CA LYS A 156 -7.02 -12.71 5.80
C LYS A 156 -6.47 -13.36 4.54
N LEU A 157 -5.40 -12.78 4.01
CA LEU A 157 -4.71 -13.29 2.84
C LEU A 157 -3.24 -12.87 2.80
N ILE A 158 -2.45 -13.60 2.05
CA ILE A 158 -1.12 -13.21 1.61
C ILE A 158 -1.20 -12.95 0.12
N LYS A 159 -0.82 -11.72 -0.29
CA LYS A 159 -0.71 -11.34 -1.69
C LYS A 159 0.57 -10.54 -1.86
N LEU A 160 1.57 -11.15 -2.48
CA LEU A 160 2.89 -10.56 -2.72
C LEU A 160 3.13 -10.43 -4.22
N VAL A 161 3.43 -9.24 -4.68
CA VAL A 161 3.86 -8.96 -6.06
C VAL A 161 5.37 -8.93 -6.09
N PHE A 162 5.96 -9.69 -6.99
CA PHE A 162 7.40 -9.75 -7.23
C PHE A 162 7.72 -9.17 -8.61
N ILE A 163 8.73 -8.33 -8.66
CA ILE A 163 9.30 -7.78 -9.89
C ILE A 163 10.79 -8.11 -9.86
N GLY A 164 11.31 -8.69 -10.92
CA GLY A 164 12.72 -9.04 -10.97
C GLY A 164 13.16 -9.53 -12.34
N GLN A 165 14.44 -9.86 -12.45
CA GLN A 165 15.06 -10.33 -13.69
C GLN A 165 15.25 -11.84 -13.62
N ASN A 166 14.78 -12.56 -14.64
CA ASN A 166 14.88 -14.02 -14.72
C ASN A 166 14.34 -14.72 -13.44
N LEU A 167 13.16 -14.30 -12.97
CA LEU A 167 12.57 -14.86 -11.77
C LEU A 167 12.19 -16.33 -11.97
N ASP A 168 12.66 -17.20 -11.09
CA ASP A 168 12.15 -18.57 -10.97
C ASP A 168 10.83 -18.55 -10.18
N LYS A 169 9.74 -18.23 -10.87
CA LYS A 169 8.39 -18.12 -10.28
C LYS A 169 8.00 -19.37 -9.52
N GLU A 170 8.20 -20.52 -10.11
CA GLU A 170 7.81 -21.80 -9.52
C GLU A 170 8.70 -22.19 -8.33
N GLY A 171 9.99 -21.90 -8.39
CA GLY A 171 10.90 -22.07 -7.25
C GLY A 171 10.50 -21.19 -6.08
N ILE A 172 10.25 -19.89 -6.34
CA ILE A 172 9.81 -18.93 -5.31
C ILE A 172 8.48 -19.38 -4.69
N LYS A 173 7.48 -19.75 -5.49
CA LYS A 173 6.19 -20.26 -5.00
C LYS A 173 6.38 -21.47 -4.08
N LYS A 174 7.15 -22.47 -4.51
CA LYS A 174 7.42 -23.68 -3.72
C LYS A 174 8.16 -23.40 -2.40
N GLU A 175 9.07 -22.44 -2.39
CA GLU A 175 9.79 -22.05 -1.18
C GLU A 175 8.85 -21.33 -0.21
N LEU A 176 8.03 -20.37 -0.70
CA LEU A 176 7.05 -19.67 0.10
C LEU A 176 5.96 -20.61 0.65
N ASP A 177 5.58 -21.64 -0.09
CA ASP A 177 4.60 -22.63 0.38
C ASP A 177 5.10 -23.48 1.56
N ARG A 178 6.39 -23.53 1.80
CA ARG A 178 7.02 -24.25 2.93
C ARG A 178 7.18 -23.41 4.18
N ILE A 179 6.92 -22.12 4.08
CA ILE A 179 6.96 -21.18 5.20
C ILE A 179 5.63 -21.16 5.92
#